data_7c82a850b8c2ad0a4eaecfeb35e349e5
#
_entry.id   7c82a850b8c2ad0a4eaecfeb35e349e5
#
_cell.length_a   1.000
_cell.length_b   1.000
_cell.length_c   1.000
_cell.angle_alpha   90.00
_cell.angle_beta   90.00
_cell.angle_gamma   90.00
#
_symmetry.space_group_name_H-M   'P 1'
#
loop_
_entity.id
_entity.type
_entity.pdbx_description
1 polymer ?
#
loop_
_entity_poly.entity_id
_entity_poly.type
_entity_poly.pdbx_seq_one_letter_code
_entity_poly.pdbx_strand_id
1 'polypeptide(L)'
;NGTVKIGGTSTNNIDVWDFSDETEEDIQKKEFKEATSNVYGNGHTSLFADVVDAIENDRKPYVDAVAGRNALELVLSIYKSQKTGDVVKYPLENFSSIDMKGEFK
;
A
#
# COMPACT_ATOMS: atom_id res chain seq x y z
N ASN A 1 2.50 -15.46 9.77
CA ASN A 1 1.69 -15.89 8.64
C ASN A 1 0.36 -15.17 8.66
N GLY A 2 -0.12 -14.74 7.51
CA GLY A 2 -1.41 -14.06 7.43
C GLY A 2 -1.88 -13.83 6.01
N THR A 3 -3.09 -13.30 5.88
CA THR A 3 -3.74 -12.98 4.61
C THR A 3 -4.33 -11.59 4.68
N VAL A 4 -4.06 -10.79 3.65
CA VAL A 4 -4.69 -9.48 3.43
C VAL A 4 -5.40 -9.50 2.09
N LYS A 5 -6.66 -9.06 2.07
CA LYS A 5 -7.42 -8.84 0.85
C LYS A 5 -7.91 -7.40 0.82
N ILE A 6 -7.50 -6.69 -0.20
CA ILE A 6 -7.95 -5.32 -0.48
C ILE A 6 -9.08 -5.40 -1.51
N GLY A 7 -10.16 -4.67 -1.27
CA GLY A 7 -11.33 -4.64 -2.13
C GLY A 7 -11.96 -3.26 -2.23
N GLY A 8 -13.23 -3.23 -2.66
CA GLY A 8 -13.95 -1.99 -2.93
C GLY A 8 -13.71 -1.45 -4.34
N THR A 9 -14.56 -0.53 -4.78
CA THR A 9 -14.56 0.03 -6.14
C THR A 9 -13.26 0.75 -6.49
N SER A 10 -12.57 1.30 -5.48
CA SER A 10 -11.32 2.07 -5.63
C SER A 10 -10.21 1.53 -4.73
N THR A 11 -10.20 0.22 -4.46
CA THR A 11 -9.27 -0.42 -3.51
C THR A 11 -9.25 0.26 -2.13
N ASN A 12 -10.42 0.70 -1.71
CA ASN A 12 -10.63 1.55 -0.53
C ASN A 12 -11.19 0.79 0.69
N ASN A 13 -11.23 -0.54 0.62
CA ASN A 13 -11.65 -1.39 1.72
C ASN A 13 -10.58 -2.44 2.03
N ILE A 14 -10.50 -2.83 3.28
CA ILE A 14 -9.83 -4.07 3.66
C ILE A 14 -10.91 -5.13 3.86
N ASP A 15 -11.01 -6.09 2.93
CA ASP A 15 -12.00 -7.16 2.97
C ASP A 15 -11.57 -8.29 3.91
N VAL A 16 -10.26 -8.56 3.96
CA VAL A 16 -9.67 -9.58 4.84
C VAL A 16 -8.39 -9.00 5.43
N TRP A 17 -8.25 -9.12 6.74
CA TRP A 17 -7.04 -8.87 7.50
C TRP A 17 -6.96 -9.96 8.56
N ASP A 18 -6.16 -10.97 8.34
CA ASP A 18 -6.09 -12.17 9.17
C ASP A 18 -4.62 -12.58 9.36
N PHE A 19 -4.17 -12.57 10.59
CA PHE A 19 -2.80 -12.91 10.97
C PHE A 19 -2.79 -13.84 12.18
N SER A 20 -1.81 -14.74 12.23
CA SER A 20 -1.64 -15.68 13.36
C SER A 20 -1.33 -14.98 14.69
N ASP A 21 -0.74 -13.79 14.65
CA ASP A 21 -0.30 -13.03 15.82
C ASP A 21 -0.93 -11.63 15.78
N GLU A 22 -2.26 -11.56 15.91
CA GLU A 22 -3.01 -10.30 15.85
C GLU A 22 -2.77 -9.41 17.06
N THR A 23 -2.65 -8.11 16.80
CA THR A 23 -2.50 -7.04 17.79
C THR A 23 -3.76 -6.18 17.85
N GLU A 24 -3.85 -5.28 18.84
CA GLU A 24 -4.95 -4.31 18.93
C GLU A 24 -5.00 -3.38 17.68
N GLU A 25 -3.86 -3.09 17.08
CA GLU A 25 -3.81 -2.31 15.83
C GLU A 25 -4.41 -3.05 14.65
N ASP A 26 -4.30 -4.37 14.61
CA ASP A 26 -4.87 -5.20 13.55
C ASP A 26 -6.40 -5.19 13.60
N ILE A 27 -6.99 -5.15 14.80
CA ILE A 27 -8.45 -5.06 14.98
C ILE A 27 -9.01 -3.79 14.34
N GLN A 28 -8.33 -2.65 14.49
CA GLN A 28 -8.75 -1.38 13.90
C GLN A 28 -8.68 -1.43 12.35
N LYS A 29 -7.72 -2.15 11.79
CA LYS A 29 -7.55 -2.29 10.34
C LYS A 29 -8.60 -3.19 9.70
N LYS A 30 -9.12 -4.18 10.42
CA LYS A 30 -10.21 -5.05 9.92
C LYS A 30 -11.50 -4.31 9.57
N GLU A 31 -11.74 -3.17 10.21
CA GLU A 31 -12.96 -2.39 10.02
C GLU A 31 -12.76 -1.22 9.03
N PHE A 32 -11.56 -1.11 8.43
CA PHE A 32 -11.27 0.01 7.55
C PHE A 32 -12.11 -0.05 6.27
N LYS A 33 -12.99 0.93 6.15
CA LYS A 33 -13.81 1.19 4.95
C LYS A 33 -13.87 2.68 4.74
N GLU A 34 -13.42 3.14 3.61
CA GLU A 34 -13.54 4.55 3.23
C GLU A 34 -14.64 4.73 2.20
N ALA A 35 -15.70 5.46 2.58
CA ALA A 35 -16.73 5.85 1.63
C ALA A 35 -16.17 6.99 0.76
N THR A 36 -15.88 6.71 -0.50
CA THR A 36 -15.41 7.72 -1.45
C THR A 36 -16.41 7.93 -2.57
N SER A 37 -16.59 9.19 -2.97
CA SER A 37 -17.41 9.56 -4.14
C SER A 37 -16.58 9.57 -5.44
N ASN A 38 -15.30 9.36 -5.36
CA ASN A 38 -14.38 9.38 -6.49
C ASN A 38 -13.25 8.34 -6.30
N VAL A 39 -12.55 8.02 -7.39
CA VAL A 39 -11.49 7.01 -7.43
C VAL A 39 -10.22 7.40 -6.66
N TYR A 40 -10.09 8.66 -6.27
CA TYR A 40 -8.88 9.17 -5.59
C TYR A 40 -9.00 9.12 -4.06
N GLY A 41 -10.23 8.95 -3.53
CA GLY A 41 -10.47 9.01 -2.08
C GLY A 41 -10.21 10.39 -1.48
N ASN A 42 -10.06 10.42 -0.16
CA ASN A 42 -9.83 11.65 0.61
C ASN A 42 -8.38 11.79 1.12
N GLY A 43 -7.52 10.80 0.82
CA GLY A 43 -6.16 10.73 1.37
C GLY A 43 -5.24 11.90 0.98
N HIS A 44 -5.46 12.51 -0.18
CA HIS A 44 -4.63 13.63 -0.65
C HIS A 44 -4.73 14.86 0.26
N THR A 45 -5.90 15.15 0.83
CA THR A 45 -6.08 16.33 1.69
C THR A 45 -5.21 16.25 2.93
N SER A 46 -5.23 15.12 3.63
CA SER A 46 -4.41 14.91 4.82
C SER A 46 -2.92 14.82 4.50
N LEU A 47 -2.57 14.21 3.36
CA LEU A 47 -1.19 14.14 2.90
C LEU A 47 -0.59 15.53 2.65
N PHE A 48 -1.31 16.39 1.92
CA PHE A 48 -0.82 17.75 1.66
C PHE A 48 -0.79 18.61 2.92
N ALA A 49 -1.77 18.45 3.82
CA ALA A 49 -1.75 19.15 5.11
C ALA A 49 -0.52 18.77 5.95
N ASP A 50 -0.17 17.48 5.98
CA ASP A 50 1.03 17.00 6.67
C ASP A 50 2.32 17.55 6.04
N VAL A 51 2.39 17.64 4.71
CA VAL A 51 3.57 18.20 4.02
C VAL A 51 3.73 19.69 4.34
N VAL A 52 2.64 20.47 4.33
CA VAL A 52 2.69 21.90 4.70
C VAL A 52 3.16 22.05 6.14
N ASP A 53 2.56 21.33 7.08
CA ASP A 53 2.96 21.36 8.48
C ASP A 53 4.42 20.91 8.69
N ALA A 54 4.87 19.93 7.92
CA ALA A 54 6.26 19.46 7.95
C ALA A 54 7.24 20.55 7.53
N ILE A 55 6.91 21.34 6.51
CA ILE A 55 7.73 22.47 6.05
C ILE A 55 7.73 23.60 7.09
N GLU A 56 6.56 23.96 7.63
CA GLU A 56 6.42 25.04 8.62
C GLU A 56 7.16 24.74 9.94
N ASN A 57 7.22 23.48 10.33
CA ASN A 57 7.82 23.03 11.60
C ASN A 57 9.18 22.34 11.45
N ASP A 58 9.81 22.41 10.27
CA ASP A 58 11.12 21.79 9.97
C ASP A 58 11.20 20.32 10.42
N ARG A 59 10.15 19.55 10.16
CA ARG A 59 10.09 18.13 10.45
C ARG A 59 9.96 17.29 9.17
N LYS A 60 10.17 16.00 9.29
CA LYS A 60 9.89 15.08 8.18
C LYS A 60 8.38 14.88 8.01
N PRO A 61 7.86 14.84 6.77
CA PRO A 61 6.49 14.44 6.53
C PRO A 61 6.28 12.96 6.89
N TYR A 62 5.05 12.60 7.22
CA TYR A 62 4.68 11.22 7.55
C TYR A 62 4.94 10.26 6.39
N VAL A 63 4.67 10.71 5.16
CA VAL A 63 5.00 9.97 3.94
C VAL A 63 6.14 10.68 3.23
N ASP A 64 7.36 10.27 3.49
CA ASP A 64 8.57 10.73 2.81
C ASP A 64 8.90 9.88 1.57
N ALA A 65 10.00 10.20 0.89
CA ALA A 65 10.46 9.47 -0.29
C ALA A 65 10.77 7.99 0.01
N VAL A 66 11.23 7.68 1.23
CA VAL A 66 11.51 6.29 1.63
C VAL A 66 10.22 5.50 1.79
N ALA A 67 9.20 6.09 2.43
CA ALA A 67 7.88 5.49 2.56
C ALA A 67 7.25 5.24 1.18
N GLY A 68 7.35 6.21 0.26
CA GLY A 68 6.89 6.05 -1.11
C GLY A 68 7.61 4.94 -1.87
N ARG A 69 8.94 4.86 -1.73
CA ARG A 69 9.73 3.77 -2.31
C ARG A 69 9.31 2.40 -1.76
N ASN A 70 9.11 2.28 -0.47
CA ASN A 70 8.72 1.01 0.16
C ASN A 70 7.33 0.56 -0.32
N ALA A 71 6.39 1.49 -0.47
CA ALA A 71 5.07 1.17 -1.03
C ALA A 71 5.17 0.68 -2.48
N LEU A 72 5.98 1.33 -3.31
CA LEU A 72 6.24 0.89 -4.69
C LEU A 72 6.89 -0.49 -4.74
N GLU A 73 7.88 -0.73 -3.88
CA GLU A 73 8.57 -2.02 -3.78
C GLU A 73 7.59 -3.15 -3.43
N LEU A 74 6.63 -2.90 -2.54
CA LEU A 74 5.57 -3.86 -2.22
C LEU A 74 4.71 -4.19 -3.44
N VAL A 75 4.25 -3.18 -4.18
CA VAL A 75 3.44 -3.38 -5.40
C VAL A 75 4.20 -4.18 -6.45
N LEU A 76 5.46 -3.83 -6.70
CA LEU A 76 6.31 -4.54 -7.66
C LEU A 76 6.60 -5.98 -7.21
N SER A 77 6.69 -6.24 -5.91
CA SER A 77 6.86 -7.58 -5.37
C SER A 77 5.64 -8.46 -5.60
N ILE A 78 4.43 -7.90 -5.48
CA ILE A 78 3.18 -8.59 -5.82
C ILE A 78 3.19 -8.96 -7.31
N TYR A 79 3.55 -8.05 -8.18
CA TYR A 79 3.65 -8.32 -9.62
C TYR A 79 4.69 -9.39 -9.94
N LYS A 80 5.87 -9.32 -9.32
CA LYS A 80 6.91 -10.34 -9.49
C LYS A 80 6.43 -11.72 -9.04
N SER A 81 5.82 -11.81 -7.87
CA SER A 81 5.26 -13.05 -7.35
C SER A 81 4.16 -13.62 -8.25
N GLN A 82 3.27 -12.77 -8.76
CA GLN A 82 2.24 -13.17 -9.74
C GLN A 82 2.86 -13.74 -11.02
N LYS A 83 3.90 -13.09 -11.54
CA LYS A 83 4.57 -13.49 -12.78
C LYS A 83 5.34 -14.81 -12.64
N THR A 84 6.05 -14.98 -11.53
CA THR A 84 6.94 -16.12 -11.31
C THR A 84 6.25 -17.31 -10.63
N GLY A 85 5.17 -17.06 -9.88
CA GLY A 85 4.55 -18.05 -8.99
C GLY A 85 5.33 -18.30 -7.70
N ASP A 86 6.39 -17.53 -7.44
CA ASP A 86 7.31 -17.72 -6.32
C ASP A 86 7.15 -16.68 -5.21
N VAL A 87 7.72 -17.02 -4.06
CA VAL A 87 7.90 -16.08 -2.94
C VAL A 87 8.96 -15.05 -3.31
N VAL A 88 8.64 -13.77 -3.11
CA VAL A 88 9.59 -12.66 -3.34
C VAL A 88 10.27 -12.28 -2.03
N LYS A 89 11.59 -12.17 -2.07
CA LYS A 89 12.41 -11.70 -0.94
C LYS A 89 12.70 -10.21 -1.07
N TYR A 90 12.82 -9.53 0.08
CA TYR A 90 13.24 -8.14 0.17
C TYR A 90 14.73 -8.01 0.50
N PRO A 91 15.39 -6.96 0.02
CA PRO A 91 14.90 -5.94 -0.92
C PRO A 91 14.61 -6.53 -2.30
N LEU A 92 13.65 -5.92 -3.03
CA LEU A 92 13.31 -6.34 -4.39
C LEU A 92 14.46 -6.02 -5.35
N GLU A 93 14.99 -7.02 -5.99
CA GLU A 93 16.07 -6.89 -6.96
C GLU A 93 15.59 -7.19 -8.38
N ASN A 94 16.14 -6.43 -9.35
CA ASN A 94 16.03 -6.69 -10.78
C ASN A 94 14.59 -6.94 -11.29
N PHE A 95 13.64 -6.08 -10.87
CA PHE A 95 12.27 -6.13 -11.35
C PHE A 95 11.65 -4.73 -11.45
N SER A 96 10.95 -4.49 -12.53
CA SER A 96 10.26 -3.22 -12.80
C SER A 96 8.88 -3.48 -13.42
N SER A 97 8.05 -2.45 -13.53
CA SER A 97 6.73 -2.56 -14.17
C SER A 97 6.82 -2.93 -15.66
N ILE A 98 7.93 -2.64 -16.34
CA ILE A 98 8.16 -3.03 -17.74
C ILE A 98 8.21 -4.55 -17.91
N ASP A 99 8.70 -5.26 -16.88
CA ASP A 99 8.77 -6.72 -16.90
C ASP A 99 7.38 -7.38 -16.92
N MET A 100 6.34 -6.61 -16.59
CA MET A 100 4.93 -7.05 -16.67
C MET A 100 4.27 -6.77 -18.01
N LYS A 101 5.01 -6.26 -19.02
CA LYS A 101 4.44 -5.94 -20.33
C LYS A 101 3.89 -7.21 -20.99
N GLY A 102 2.58 -7.20 -21.29
CA GLY A 102 1.88 -8.33 -21.90
C GLY A 102 1.33 -9.38 -20.93
N GLU A 103 1.58 -9.25 -19.62
CA GLU A 103 1.07 -10.17 -18.61
C GLU A 103 -0.37 -9.83 -18.17
N PHE A 104 -0.80 -8.60 -18.37
CA PHE A 104 -2.18 -8.18 -18.12
C PHE A 104 -3.03 -8.40 -19.37
N LYS A 105 -4.07 -9.24 -19.25
CA LYS A 105 -5.06 -9.52 -20.30
C LYS A 105 -6.36 -8.80 -20.00
#